data_fd8ea9df3ad8a9f739297d3904cfd9ad
#
_entry.id   fd8ea9df3ad8a9f739297d3904cfd9ad
#
_cell.length_a   1.000
_cell.length_b   1.000
_cell.length_c   1.000
_cell.angle_alpha   90.00
_cell.angle_beta   90.00
_cell.angle_gamma   90.00
#
_symmetry.space_group_name_H-M   'P 1'
#
loop_
_entity.id
_entity.type
_entity.pdbx_description
1 polymer ?
#
loop_
_entity_poly.entity_id
_entity_poly.type
_entity_poly.pdbx_seq_one_letter_code
_entity_poly.pdbx_strand_id
1 'polypeptide(L)'
;RMMTRRIMGKASFVTLQDVGGRIQLYVARDSLPEGVYNDQFKKWDLGDIIGARGTLFKTQTGELSIHCTELRLLTKALRPLPDKFHGLQDQEVRYRQRYLDLIANDKSRQTFVVRSKILAAIRQFMVARGFMEVETPMMQVIPGGASARPFITHHNALDLDMYLRIAPELYLKRLVVGGFERVFEINRNFRNEGISVRHNPEFTMMELYMAYADYHDLIELTESLFRTLAQEVLGTTKVTYGEHVFDFGKPFEKLTMREAIKKYRPETDMADLDNFDAAKALAESIGITVEKSWGLGRIVTEIFDEVAEAHLIQPTFITEYPAEVSPLARRNDVNPEITDRFEFFIGGREIGNGFSELNDAEDQAQRFLDQVAAKDAGDDEAMFYDEDYVTALEHGLPPTAGLGIGIDRMVMLFTNSHTIRDVILFPAMRPVK
;
A
#
# COMPACT_ATOMS: atom_id res chain seq x y z
N ARG A 1 -1.38 -19.47 -23.96
CA ARG A 1 -2.86 -19.49 -24.12
C ARG A 1 -3.27 -18.98 -25.49
N MET A 2 -4.17 -19.68 -26.16
CA MET A 2 -4.74 -19.30 -27.46
C MET A 2 -5.78 -18.19 -27.26
N MET A 3 -5.46 -16.96 -27.71
CA MET A 3 -6.32 -15.80 -27.51
C MET A 3 -7.23 -15.52 -28.71
N THR A 4 -6.71 -15.73 -29.92
CA THR A 4 -7.47 -15.56 -31.15
C THR A 4 -7.19 -16.70 -32.11
N ARG A 5 -8.14 -17.01 -32.99
CA ARG A 5 -7.97 -17.99 -34.08
C ARG A 5 -8.74 -17.53 -35.29
N ARG A 6 -8.07 -17.48 -36.45
CA ARG A 6 -8.68 -17.22 -37.73
C ARG A 6 -8.33 -18.34 -38.70
N ILE A 7 -9.32 -19.16 -39.06
CA ILE A 7 -9.16 -20.28 -39.99
C ILE A 7 -9.40 -19.77 -41.44
N MET A 8 -8.46 -20.09 -42.32
CA MET A 8 -8.49 -19.73 -43.75
C MET A 8 -8.20 -20.99 -44.59
N GLY A 9 -9.16 -21.90 -44.64
CA GLY A 9 -9.03 -23.16 -45.39
C GLY A 9 -7.94 -24.09 -44.87
N LYS A 10 -6.81 -24.17 -45.56
CA LYS A 10 -5.67 -25.03 -45.19
C LYS A 10 -4.66 -24.36 -44.27
N ALA A 11 -4.84 -23.09 -43.93
CA ALA A 11 -3.98 -22.36 -43.04
C ALA A 11 -4.80 -21.58 -42.01
N SER A 12 -4.18 -21.22 -40.92
CA SER A 12 -4.80 -20.44 -39.85
C SER A 12 -3.78 -19.51 -39.21
N PHE A 13 -4.26 -18.40 -38.69
CA PHE A 13 -3.51 -17.52 -37.81
C PHE A 13 -4.06 -17.63 -36.38
N VAL A 14 -3.18 -17.71 -35.41
CA VAL A 14 -3.50 -17.82 -33.98
C VAL A 14 -2.66 -16.80 -33.22
N THR A 15 -3.26 -16.07 -32.28
CA THR A 15 -2.49 -15.32 -31.32
C THR A 15 -2.29 -16.15 -30.06
N LEU A 16 -1.04 -16.43 -29.74
CA LEU A 16 -0.62 -17.09 -28.51
C LEU A 16 -0.14 -16.04 -27.51
N GLN A 17 -0.59 -16.14 -26.27
CA GLN A 17 -0.19 -15.24 -25.18
C GLN A 17 0.47 -16.02 -24.06
N ASP A 18 1.63 -15.55 -23.60
CA ASP A 18 2.32 -16.01 -22.40
C ASP A 18 2.76 -14.84 -21.49
N VAL A 19 3.70 -15.07 -20.59
CA VAL A 19 4.22 -14.02 -19.69
C VAL A 19 5.04 -12.97 -20.44
N GLY A 20 5.69 -13.34 -21.53
CA GLY A 20 6.50 -12.44 -22.35
C GLY A 20 5.68 -11.52 -23.28
N GLY A 21 4.40 -11.86 -23.50
CA GLY A 21 3.52 -11.09 -24.36
C GLY A 21 2.72 -11.93 -25.35
N ARG A 22 2.53 -11.40 -26.54
CA ARG A 22 1.75 -12.05 -27.60
C ARG A 22 2.61 -12.31 -28.83
N ILE A 23 2.43 -13.48 -29.46
CA ILE A 23 3.04 -13.81 -30.74
C ILE A 23 1.99 -14.44 -31.67
N GLN A 24 2.11 -14.19 -32.97
CA GLN A 24 1.28 -14.82 -33.96
C GLN A 24 1.87 -16.19 -34.36
N LEU A 25 1.01 -17.18 -34.45
CA LEU A 25 1.32 -18.48 -35.04
C LEU A 25 0.70 -18.53 -36.45
N TYR A 26 1.49 -18.97 -37.43
CA TYR A 26 1.01 -19.40 -38.72
C TYR A 26 0.96 -20.93 -38.74
N VAL A 27 -0.25 -21.46 -38.83
CA VAL A 27 -0.54 -22.88 -38.72
C VAL A 27 -1.02 -23.37 -40.09
N ALA A 28 -0.13 -23.96 -40.85
CA ALA A 28 -0.45 -24.52 -42.15
C ALA A 28 -0.62 -26.04 -42.06
N ARG A 29 -1.70 -26.57 -42.66
CA ARG A 29 -1.99 -28.02 -42.62
C ARG A 29 -0.81 -28.85 -43.13
N ASP A 30 -0.23 -28.39 -44.24
CA ASP A 30 0.79 -29.17 -44.97
C ASP A 30 2.19 -29.08 -44.26
N SER A 31 2.32 -28.27 -43.23
CA SER A 31 3.52 -28.10 -42.39
C SER A 31 3.46 -28.90 -41.06
N LEU A 32 2.32 -29.50 -40.79
CA LEU A 32 2.09 -30.25 -39.55
C LEU A 32 1.99 -31.77 -39.85
N PRO A 33 2.22 -32.65 -38.86
CA PRO A 33 1.93 -34.06 -38.99
C PRO A 33 0.48 -34.34 -39.42
N GLU A 34 0.26 -35.43 -40.13
CA GLU A 34 -1.06 -35.81 -40.60
C GLU A 34 -2.08 -35.89 -39.44
N GLY A 35 -3.29 -35.39 -39.69
CA GLY A 35 -4.38 -35.33 -38.69
C GLY A 35 -4.32 -34.18 -37.72
N VAL A 36 -3.15 -33.64 -37.40
CA VAL A 36 -3.02 -32.60 -36.36
C VAL A 36 -3.84 -31.34 -36.68
N TYR A 37 -3.84 -30.87 -37.93
CA TYR A 37 -4.59 -29.68 -38.31
C TYR A 37 -6.10 -29.92 -38.31
N ASN A 38 -6.59 -30.98 -38.97
CA ASN A 38 -8.02 -31.18 -39.16
C ASN A 38 -8.70 -31.85 -37.98
N ASP A 39 -8.07 -32.84 -37.37
CA ASP A 39 -8.70 -33.72 -36.37
C ASP A 39 -8.49 -33.23 -34.95
N GLN A 40 -7.47 -32.37 -34.73
CA GLN A 40 -7.13 -31.81 -33.43
C GLN A 40 -7.29 -30.30 -33.41
N PHE A 41 -6.40 -29.53 -34.06
CA PHE A 41 -6.32 -28.07 -33.94
C PHE A 41 -7.64 -27.33 -34.27
N LYS A 42 -8.34 -27.76 -35.31
CA LYS A 42 -9.64 -27.14 -35.67
C LYS A 42 -10.72 -27.33 -34.59
N LYS A 43 -10.58 -28.31 -33.72
CA LYS A 43 -11.52 -28.63 -32.62
C LYS A 43 -11.14 -27.97 -31.28
N TRP A 44 -9.96 -27.33 -31.21
CA TRP A 44 -9.55 -26.64 -30.02
C TRP A 44 -10.34 -25.34 -29.87
N ASP A 45 -10.43 -24.81 -28.64
CA ASP A 45 -11.18 -23.61 -28.32
C ASP A 45 -10.27 -22.46 -27.91
N LEU A 46 -10.78 -21.25 -28.03
CA LEU A 46 -10.13 -20.09 -27.44
C LEU A 46 -10.01 -20.26 -25.94
N GLY A 47 -8.83 -19.93 -25.40
CA GLY A 47 -8.51 -20.17 -24.02
C GLY A 47 -7.71 -21.45 -23.77
N ASP A 48 -7.66 -22.38 -24.70
CA ASP A 48 -6.82 -23.58 -24.59
C ASP A 48 -5.35 -23.20 -24.41
N ILE A 49 -4.65 -23.98 -23.58
CA ILE A 49 -3.21 -23.87 -23.41
C ILE A 49 -2.56 -24.81 -24.43
N ILE A 50 -1.76 -24.22 -25.32
CA ILE A 50 -1.12 -24.95 -26.40
C ILE A 50 0.39 -24.71 -26.43
N GLY A 51 1.15 -25.70 -26.85
CA GLY A 51 2.55 -25.58 -27.19
C GLY A 51 2.74 -25.54 -28.71
N ALA A 52 3.62 -24.67 -29.18
CA ALA A 52 3.96 -24.53 -30.59
C ALA A 52 5.47 -24.52 -30.79
N ARG A 53 5.93 -25.21 -31.82
CA ARG A 53 7.33 -25.23 -32.29
C ARG A 53 7.35 -24.88 -33.76
N GLY A 54 8.35 -24.10 -34.18
CA GLY A 54 8.52 -23.70 -35.56
C GLY A 54 9.62 -22.66 -35.74
N THR A 55 9.64 -22.02 -36.90
CA THR A 55 10.62 -21.02 -37.28
C THR A 55 10.01 -19.63 -37.27
N LEU A 56 10.76 -18.63 -36.83
CA LEU A 56 10.34 -17.23 -36.87
C LEU A 56 10.39 -16.70 -38.32
N PHE A 57 9.37 -15.95 -38.71
CA PHE A 57 9.32 -15.23 -39.94
C PHE A 57 8.48 -13.96 -39.79
N LYS A 58 8.60 -13.04 -40.75
CA LYS A 58 7.69 -11.89 -40.88
C LYS A 58 6.68 -12.14 -41.96
N THR A 59 5.42 -11.87 -41.69
CA THR A 59 4.35 -11.90 -42.71
C THR A 59 4.54 -10.78 -43.71
N GLN A 60 3.79 -10.79 -44.83
CA GLN A 60 3.81 -9.71 -45.79
C GLN A 60 3.41 -8.34 -45.22
N THR A 61 2.62 -8.35 -44.13
CA THR A 61 2.23 -7.13 -43.39
C THR A 61 3.24 -6.76 -42.28
N GLY A 62 4.38 -7.49 -42.16
CA GLY A 62 5.43 -7.21 -41.21
C GLY A 62 5.23 -7.83 -39.83
N GLU A 63 4.15 -8.57 -39.59
CA GLU A 63 3.87 -9.20 -38.29
C GLU A 63 4.85 -10.36 -38.01
N LEU A 64 5.52 -10.32 -36.85
CA LEU A 64 6.41 -11.41 -36.40
C LEU A 64 5.57 -12.63 -36.03
N SER A 65 5.89 -13.75 -36.66
CA SER A 65 5.10 -14.98 -36.56
C SER A 65 5.97 -16.21 -36.44
N ILE A 66 5.42 -17.26 -35.86
CA ILE A 66 6.01 -18.60 -35.86
C ILE A 66 5.31 -19.43 -36.94
N HIS A 67 6.08 -19.90 -37.95
CA HIS A 67 5.62 -20.93 -38.87
C HIS A 67 5.70 -22.28 -38.16
N CYS A 68 4.54 -22.77 -37.75
CA CYS A 68 4.46 -23.95 -36.89
C CYS A 68 4.76 -25.26 -37.66
N THR A 69 5.66 -26.05 -37.11
CA THR A 69 5.97 -27.44 -37.55
C THR A 69 5.44 -28.46 -36.54
N GLU A 70 5.15 -28.06 -35.32
CA GLU A 70 4.56 -28.88 -34.27
C GLU A 70 3.57 -28.06 -33.44
N LEU A 71 2.44 -28.64 -33.11
CA LEU A 71 1.42 -28.12 -32.23
C LEU A 71 0.94 -29.21 -31.27
N ARG A 72 0.76 -28.80 -29.99
CA ARG A 72 0.20 -29.71 -28.95
C ARG A 72 -0.82 -28.97 -28.10
N LEU A 73 -1.91 -29.67 -27.82
CA LEU A 73 -2.81 -29.26 -26.74
C LEU A 73 -2.16 -29.68 -25.42
N LEU A 74 -1.86 -28.69 -24.55
CA LEU A 74 -1.30 -28.92 -23.22
C LEU A 74 -2.39 -29.04 -22.16
N THR A 75 -3.40 -28.14 -22.28
CA THR A 75 -4.56 -28.13 -21.36
C THR A 75 -5.78 -27.61 -22.06
N LYS A 76 -6.90 -28.33 -21.94
CA LYS A 76 -8.20 -27.90 -22.46
C LYS A 76 -8.86 -26.88 -21.54
N ALA A 77 -9.27 -25.74 -22.10
CA ALA A 77 -10.13 -24.79 -21.39
C ALA A 77 -11.60 -25.22 -21.55
N LEU A 78 -12.24 -25.53 -20.43
CA LEU A 78 -13.64 -26.02 -20.43
C LEU A 78 -14.68 -24.87 -20.36
N ARG A 79 -14.22 -23.65 -20.09
CA ARG A 79 -15.07 -22.46 -20.03
C ARG A 79 -14.59 -21.42 -21.05
N PRO A 80 -15.51 -20.71 -21.74
CA PRO A 80 -15.14 -19.68 -22.67
C PRO A 80 -14.43 -18.51 -21.97
N LEU A 81 -13.53 -17.86 -22.69
CA LEU A 81 -12.95 -16.58 -22.23
C LEU A 81 -14.03 -15.49 -22.28
N PRO A 82 -13.90 -14.44 -21.42
CA PRO A 82 -14.70 -13.23 -21.53
C PRO A 82 -14.62 -12.63 -22.93
N ASP A 83 -15.63 -11.82 -23.31
CA ASP A 83 -15.74 -11.26 -24.65
C ASP A 83 -14.46 -10.55 -25.11
N LYS A 84 -14.07 -10.86 -26.36
CA LYS A 84 -12.82 -10.42 -26.99
C LYS A 84 -12.68 -8.91 -27.16
N PHE A 85 -13.78 -8.21 -27.38
CA PHE A 85 -13.76 -6.82 -27.87
C PHE A 85 -13.80 -5.79 -26.75
N HIS A 86 -14.28 -6.17 -25.56
CA HIS A 86 -14.49 -5.25 -24.46
C HIS A 86 -13.69 -5.63 -23.20
N GLY A 87 -12.95 -6.76 -23.22
CA GLY A 87 -12.32 -7.30 -22.02
C GLY A 87 -13.34 -7.66 -20.93
N LEU A 88 -12.89 -7.89 -19.73
CA LEU A 88 -13.76 -8.07 -18.58
C LEU A 88 -14.03 -6.68 -17.98
N GLN A 89 -15.17 -6.05 -18.31
CA GLN A 89 -15.49 -4.67 -17.88
C GLN A 89 -16.13 -4.60 -16.49
N ASP A 90 -16.86 -5.64 -16.09
CA ASP A 90 -17.47 -5.70 -14.77
C ASP A 90 -16.38 -5.73 -13.69
N GLN A 91 -16.29 -4.63 -12.92
CA GLN A 91 -15.28 -4.48 -11.87
C GLN A 91 -15.42 -5.54 -10.77
N GLU A 92 -16.62 -5.91 -10.40
CA GLU A 92 -16.85 -6.88 -9.35
C GLU A 92 -16.37 -8.27 -9.78
N VAL A 93 -16.68 -8.67 -11.01
CA VAL A 93 -16.19 -9.92 -11.61
C VAL A 93 -14.67 -9.91 -11.72
N ARG A 94 -14.05 -8.78 -12.10
CA ARG A 94 -12.59 -8.63 -12.17
C ARG A 94 -11.92 -8.89 -10.80
N TYR A 95 -12.50 -8.40 -9.73
CA TYR A 95 -11.93 -8.60 -8.39
C TYR A 95 -12.17 -10.01 -7.86
N ARG A 96 -13.35 -10.60 -8.10
CA ARG A 96 -13.71 -11.95 -7.63
C ARG A 96 -13.03 -13.04 -8.46
N GLN A 97 -12.91 -12.85 -9.76
CA GLN A 97 -12.28 -13.78 -10.70
C GLN A 97 -11.02 -13.17 -11.29
N ARG A 98 -10.08 -12.79 -10.42
CA ARG A 98 -8.84 -12.12 -10.81
C ARG A 98 -8.07 -12.88 -11.90
N TYR A 99 -8.14 -14.21 -11.94
CA TYR A 99 -7.54 -15.02 -12.99
C TYR A 99 -8.11 -14.68 -14.37
N LEU A 100 -9.39 -14.36 -14.50
CA LEU A 100 -9.98 -13.92 -15.77
C LEU A 100 -9.54 -12.51 -16.12
N ASP A 101 -9.51 -11.61 -15.15
CA ASP A 101 -9.00 -10.25 -15.31
C ASP A 101 -7.55 -10.26 -15.82
N LEU A 102 -6.69 -11.08 -15.23
CA LEU A 102 -5.29 -11.24 -15.65
C LEU A 102 -5.14 -11.87 -17.05
N ILE A 103 -6.08 -12.69 -17.49
CA ILE A 103 -6.10 -13.23 -18.86
C ILE A 103 -6.51 -12.16 -19.87
N ALA A 104 -7.53 -11.36 -19.54
CA ALA A 104 -8.20 -10.47 -20.47
C ALA A 104 -7.63 -9.05 -20.51
N ASN A 105 -7.09 -8.54 -19.37
CA ASN A 105 -6.70 -7.15 -19.21
C ASN A 105 -5.20 -6.99 -19.00
N ASP A 106 -4.51 -6.48 -20.01
CA ASP A 106 -3.05 -6.22 -19.97
C ASP A 106 -2.69 -5.18 -18.89
N LYS A 107 -3.55 -4.18 -18.68
CA LYS A 107 -3.35 -3.16 -17.62
C LYS A 107 -3.29 -3.80 -16.25
N SER A 108 -4.18 -4.73 -15.94
CA SER A 108 -4.19 -5.44 -14.64
C SER A 108 -2.90 -6.22 -14.42
N ARG A 109 -2.43 -6.94 -15.44
CA ARG A 109 -1.12 -7.63 -15.37
C ARG A 109 0.02 -6.67 -15.11
N GLN A 110 0.05 -5.56 -15.85
CA GLN A 110 1.10 -4.57 -15.70
C GLN A 110 1.13 -3.95 -14.30
N THR A 111 -0.04 -3.70 -13.70
CA THR A 111 -0.15 -3.21 -12.31
C THR A 111 0.57 -4.15 -11.33
N PHE A 112 0.37 -5.46 -11.43
CA PHE A 112 1.03 -6.41 -10.51
C PHE A 112 2.51 -6.64 -10.84
N VAL A 113 2.91 -6.50 -12.10
CA VAL A 113 4.34 -6.47 -12.47
C VAL A 113 5.03 -5.25 -11.85
N VAL A 114 4.42 -4.06 -11.96
CA VAL A 114 4.94 -2.84 -11.34
C VAL A 114 4.99 -2.98 -9.83
N ARG A 115 3.94 -3.51 -9.18
CA ARG A 115 3.95 -3.79 -7.74
C ARG A 115 5.14 -4.67 -7.33
N SER A 116 5.40 -5.75 -8.06
CA SER A 116 6.53 -6.63 -7.78
C SER A 116 7.87 -5.92 -7.92
N LYS A 117 8.02 -5.07 -8.96
CA LYS A 117 9.23 -4.26 -9.16
C LYS A 117 9.43 -3.24 -8.05
N ILE A 118 8.36 -2.57 -7.59
CA ILE A 118 8.42 -1.62 -6.46
C ILE A 118 8.94 -2.33 -5.22
N LEU A 119 8.38 -3.47 -4.85
CA LEU A 119 8.83 -4.23 -3.68
C LEU A 119 10.30 -4.66 -3.76
N ALA A 120 10.75 -5.10 -4.94
CA ALA A 120 12.14 -5.45 -5.16
C ALA A 120 13.06 -4.22 -5.04
N ALA A 121 12.69 -3.10 -5.63
CA ALA A 121 13.47 -1.86 -5.58
C ALA A 121 13.52 -1.27 -4.15
N ILE A 122 12.42 -1.32 -3.39
CA ILE A 122 12.42 -0.93 -1.96
C ILE A 122 13.44 -1.76 -1.19
N ARG A 123 13.42 -3.09 -1.33
CA ARG A 123 14.39 -3.95 -0.63
C ARG A 123 15.84 -3.61 -0.99
N GLN A 124 16.12 -3.41 -2.27
CA GLN A 124 17.46 -3.00 -2.71
C GLN A 124 17.85 -1.65 -2.12
N PHE A 125 16.96 -0.67 -2.12
CA PHE A 125 17.17 0.66 -1.56
C PHE A 125 17.49 0.61 -0.06
N MET A 126 16.72 -0.20 0.70
CA MET A 126 16.91 -0.35 2.14
C MET A 126 18.19 -1.09 2.51
N VAL A 127 18.43 -2.23 1.87
CA VAL A 127 19.67 -3.04 2.10
C VAL A 127 20.91 -2.26 1.75
N ALA A 128 20.91 -1.48 0.66
CA ALA A 128 22.04 -0.63 0.28
C ALA A 128 22.36 0.48 1.31
N ARG A 129 21.41 0.78 2.21
CA ARG A 129 21.54 1.75 3.32
C ARG A 129 21.83 1.08 4.67
N GLY A 130 22.11 -0.21 4.67
CA GLY A 130 22.46 -0.97 5.86
C GLY A 130 21.25 -1.39 6.72
N PHE A 131 20.05 -1.35 6.19
CA PHE A 131 18.88 -1.88 6.88
C PHE A 131 18.80 -3.40 6.73
N MET A 132 18.44 -4.08 7.81
CA MET A 132 18.16 -5.50 7.84
C MET A 132 16.66 -5.74 7.73
N GLU A 133 16.23 -6.54 6.75
CA GLU A 133 14.83 -7.00 6.65
C GLU A 133 14.59 -8.06 7.72
N VAL A 134 13.53 -7.88 8.50
CA VAL A 134 13.14 -8.79 9.59
C VAL A 134 11.67 -9.18 9.47
N GLU A 135 11.29 -10.22 10.19
CA GLU A 135 9.90 -10.64 10.35
C GLU A 135 9.55 -10.66 11.83
N THR A 136 8.43 -10.03 12.19
CA THR A 136 7.89 -10.01 13.54
C THR A 136 6.51 -10.69 13.58
N PRO A 137 5.98 -11.06 14.76
CA PRO A 137 4.73 -11.80 14.85
C PRO A 137 3.54 -11.09 14.18
N MET A 138 2.80 -11.80 13.32
CA MET A 138 1.49 -11.37 12.84
C MET A 138 0.36 -11.64 13.82
N MET A 139 0.48 -12.69 14.63
CA MET A 139 -0.41 -12.99 15.74
C MET A 139 0.23 -12.51 17.03
N GLN A 140 -0.42 -11.59 17.73
CA GLN A 140 0.10 -10.92 18.91
C GLN A 140 -0.82 -11.16 20.11
N VAL A 141 -0.25 -11.24 21.29
CA VAL A 141 -1.02 -11.33 22.53
C VAL A 141 -1.58 -9.96 22.92
N ILE A 142 -0.81 -8.90 22.68
CA ILE A 142 -1.21 -7.51 22.91
C ILE A 142 -1.03 -6.77 21.58
N PRO A 143 -2.10 -6.27 20.94
CA PRO A 143 -1.98 -5.45 19.72
C PRO A 143 -1.59 -4.02 20.11
N GLY A 144 -0.73 -3.41 19.31
CA GLY A 144 -0.26 -2.04 19.53
C GLY A 144 0.45 -1.46 18.30
N GLY A 145 0.95 -0.22 18.43
CA GLY A 145 1.68 0.47 17.38
C GLY A 145 0.80 1.28 16.42
N ALA A 146 -0.51 1.28 16.60
CA ALA A 146 -1.45 2.10 15.84
C ALA A 146 -2.78 2.24 16.61
N SER A 147 -3.59 3.23 16.23
CA SER A 147 -4.99 3.33 16.66
C SER A 147 -5.86 2.65 15.62
N ALA A 148 -6.34 1.45 15.92
CA ALA A 148 -7.18 0.66 15.02
C ALA A 148 -7.85 -0.50 15.78
N ARG A 149 -9.00 -0.95 15.29
CA ARG A 149 -9.67 -2.12 15.86
C ARG A 149 -9.03 -3.41 15.34
N PRO A 150 -8.53 -4.33 16.22
CA PRO A 150 -7.91 -5.58 15.81
C PRO A 150 -8.94 -6.66 15.43
N PHE A 151 -8.53 -7.63 14.61
CA PHE A 151 -9.19 -8.93 14.52
C PHE A 151 -8.75 -9.82 15.67
N ILE A 152 -9.69 -10.54 16.27
CA ILE A 152 -9.46 -11.47 17.37
C ILE A 152 -9.49 -12.90 16.83
N THR A 153 -8.57 -13.73 17.26
CA THR A 153 -8.53 -15.17 17.00
C THR A 153 -8.22 -15.93 18.28
N HIS A 154 -8.47 -17.25 18.30
CA HIS A 154 -8.25 -18.09 19.48
C HIS A 154 -7.23 -19.18 19.21
N HIS A 155 -6.22 -19.29 20.06
CA HIS A 155 -5.21 -20.36 20.01
C HIS A 155 -5.68 -21.56 20.85
N ASN A 156 -6.28 -22.55 20.19
CA ASN A 156 -6.94 -23.68 20.87
C ASN A 156 -6.06 -24.43 21.86
N ALA A 157 -4.80 -24.68 21.53
CA ALA A 157 -3.90 -25.47 22.38
C ALA A 157 -3.44 -24.73 23.65
N LEU A 158 -3.45 -23.40 23.61
CA LEU A 158 -3.07 -22.55 24.75
C LEU A 158 -4.29 -21.96 25.47
N ASP A 159 -5.50 -22.18 24.94
CA ASP A 159 -6.74 -21.54 25.42
C ASP A 159 -6.56 -20.03 25.62
N LEU A 160 -6.03 -19.38 24.57
CA LEU A 160 -5.60 -17.98 24.61
C LEU A 160 -6.15 -17.22 23.42
N ASP A 161 -6.81 -16.09 23.69
CA ASP A 161 -7.17 -15.13 22.64
C ASP A 161 -5.94 -14.37 22.17
N MET A 162 -5.80 -14.27 20.86
CA MET A 162 -4.73 -13.54 20.18
C MET A 162 -5.32 -12.57 19.18
N TYR A 163 -4.52 -11.63 18.73
CA TYR A 163 -4.92 -10.59 17.81
C TYR A 163 -4.08 -10.65 16.55
N LEU A 164 -4.70 -10.47 15.38
CA LEU A 164 -3.96 -10.17 14.19
C LEU A 164 -3.42 -8.74 14.30
N ARG A 165 -2.13 -8.56 14.07
CA ARG A 165 -1.44 -7.29 14.31
C ARG A 165 -2.03 -6.13 13.52
N ILE A 166 -2.14 -4.99 14.15
CA ILE A 166 -2.49 -3.71 13.52
C ILE A 166 -1.25 -2.97 13.00
N ALA A 167 -0.09 -3.23 13.62
CA ALA A 167 1.23 -2.71 13.24
C ALA A 167 2.35 -3.60 13.84
N PRO A 168 3.55 -3.67 13.25
CA PRO A 168 4.73 -4.34 13.81
C PRO A 168 5.56 -3.45 14.75
N GLU A 169 5.22 -2.19 14.93
CA GLU A 169 6.00 -1.11 15.54
C GLU A 169 6.66 -1.51 16.87
N LEU A 170 5.87 -1.98 17.85
CA LEU A 170 6.40 -2.26 19.19
C LEU A 170 7.40 -3.43 19.19
N TYR A 171 7.25 -4.39 18.28
CA TYR A 171 8.22 -5.47 18.10
C TYR A 171 9.49 -4.99 17.39
N LEU A 172 9.38 -4.14 16.38
CA LEU A 172 10.53 -3.59 15.67
C LEU A 172 11.39 -2.72 16.59
N LYS A 173 10.76 -1.90 17.44
CA LYS A 173 11.48 -1.10 18.45
C LYS A 173 12.18 -1.96 19.51
N ARG A 174 11.62 -3.10 19.90
CA ARG A 174 12.32 -4.07 20.76
C ARG A 174 13.59 -4.63 20.11
N LEU A 175 13.61 -4.80 18.77
CA LEU A 175 14.82 -5.20 18.06
C LEU A 175 15.89 -4.10 18.07
N VAL A 176 15.48 -2.83 18.01
CA VAL A 176 16.40 -1.70 18.16
C VAL A 176 16.98 -1.64 19.57
N VAL A 177 16.16 -1.84 20.63
CA VAL A 177 16.67 -2.01 22.00
C VAL A 177 17.67 -3.15 22.08
N GLY A 178 17.43 -4.24 21.35
CA GLY A 178 18.33 -5.40 21.24
C GLY A 178 19.63 -5.16 20.47
N GLY A 179 19.82 -3.95 19.89
CA GLY A 179 21.06 -3.54 19.21
C GLY A 179 21.02 -3.65 17.67
N PHE A 180 19.87 -3.91 17.06
CA PHE A 180 19.73 -3.81 15.61
C PHE A 180 19.45 -2.34 15.24
N GLU A 181 20.49 -1.62 14.83
CA GLU A 181 20.42 -0.18 14.62
C GLU A 181 19.53 0.24 13.44
N ARG A 182 19.37 -0.62 12.42
CA ARG A 182 18.54 -0.35 11.24
C ARG A 182 17.76 -1.58 10.84
N VAL A 183 16.46 -1.56 11.03
CA VAL A 183 15.57 -2.66 10.69
C VAL A 183 14.41 -2.18 9.84
N PHE A 184 13.89 -3.04 8.98
CA PHE A 184 12.64 -2.81 8.28
C PHE A 184 11.87 -4.11 8.09
N GLU A 185 10.57 -4.01 7.95
CA GLU A 185 9.68 -5.11 7.62
C GLU A 185 8.69 -4.68 6.55
N ILE A 186 8.51 -5.49 5.51
CA ILE A 186 7.45 -5.33 4.52
C ILE A 186 6.50 -6.50 4.69
N ASN A 187 5.33 -6.26 5.28
CA ASN A 187 4.42 -7.34 5.58
C ASN A 187 2.96 -6.86 5.73
N ARG A 188 2.07 -7.80 6.06
CA ARG A 188 0.64 -7.56 6.24
C ARG A 188 0.33 -6.99 7.62
N ASN A 189 -0.56 -6.01 7.62
CA ASN A 189 -1.27 -5.54 8.81
C ASN A 189 -2.77 -5.75 8.60
N PHE A 190 -3.51 -5.83 9.70
CA PHE A 190 -4.92 -6.18 9.73
C PHE A 190 -5.68 -5.14 10.56
N ARG A 191 -6.73 -4.54 10.00
CA ARG A 191 -7.61 -3.61 10.73
C ARG A 191 -9.05 -4.00 10.49
N ASN A 192 -9.79 -4.24 11.57
CA ASN A 192 -11.18 -4.67 11.54
C ASN A 192 -12.11 -3.48 11.33
N GLU A 193 -11.96 -2.86 10.17
CA GLU A 193 -12.65 -1.65 9.76
C GLU A 193 -13.45 -1.87 8.47
N GLY A 194 -14.14 -0.82 8.01
CA GLY A 194 -14.95 -0.87 6.80
C GLY A 194 -14.12 -1.02 5.51
N ILE A 195 -14.72 -1.66 4.50
CA ILE A 195 -14.13 -1.78 3.16
C ILE A 195 -14.51 -0.55 2.34
N SER A 196 -13.51 0.14 1.78
CA SER A 196 -13.70 1.31 0.93
C SER A 196 -12.81 1.28 -0.33
N VAL A 197 -12.82 2.33 -1.12
CA VAL A 197 -11.87 2.51 -2.23
C VAL A 197 -10.43 2.70 -1.76
N ARG A 198 -10.24 3.08 -0.49
CA ARG A 198 -8.94 3.37 0.13
C ARG A 198 -8.51 2.33 1.17
N HIS A 199 -9.44 1.52 1.68
CA HIS A 199 -9.20 0.59 2.80
C HIS A 199 -9.57 -0.85 2.44
N ASN A 200 -8.67 -1.76 2.79
CA ASN A 200 -8.86 -3.20 2.76
C ASN A 200 -8.48 -3.74 4.15
N PRO A 201 -9.25 -4.66 4.74
CA PRO A 201 -8.98 -5.14 6.11
C PRO A 201 -7.60 -5.75 6.30
N GLU A 202 -7.02 -6.26 5.23
CA GLU A 202 -5.66 -6.79 5.12
C GLU A 202 -4.91 -5.97 4.08
N PHE A 203 -3.79 -5.36 4.44
CA PHE A 203 -3.01 -4.49 3.58
C PHE A 203 -1.53 -4.62 3.84
N THR A 204 -0.69 -4.16 2.91
CA THR A 204 0.76 -4.22 3.02
C THR A 204 1.32 -2.87 3.44
N MET A 205 2.14 -2.88 4.50
CA MET A 205 2.96 -1.74 4.91
C MET A 205 4.43 -2.11 4.89
N MET A 206 5.27 -1.11 4.72
CA MET A 206 6.66 -1.13 5.15
C MET A 206 6.77 -0.30 6.41
N GLU A 207 7.39 -0.85 7.45
CA GLU A 207 7.86 -0.08 8.60
C GLU A 207 9.37 -0.22 8.73
N LEU A 208 10.02 0.85 9.10
CA LEU A 208 11.46 0.91 9.32
C LEU A 208 11.80 1.72 10.57
N TYR A 209 12.89 1.34 11.23
CA TYR A 209 13.40 2.02 12.41
C TYR A 209 14.91 2.19 12.28
N MET A 210 15.39 3.39 12.59
CA MET A 210 16.78 3.77 12.46
C MET A 210 17.28 4.43 13.76
N ALA A 211 18.16 3.76 14.46
CA ALA A 211 18.83 4.30 15.65
C ALA A 211 19.76 5.45 15.29
N TYR A 212 19.93 6.38 16.23
CA TYR A 212 20.77 7.58 16.10
C TYR A 212 20.36 8.50 14.96
N ALA A 213 19.05 8.58 14.73
CA ALA A 213 18.40 9.40 13.72
C ALA A 213 17.18 10.11 14.31
N ASP A 214 16.72 11.14 13.63
CA ASP A 214 15.51 11.87 13.95
C ASP A 214 14.53 11.90 12.75
N TYR A 215 13.39 12.55 12.93
CA TYR A 215 12.35 12.61 11.90
C TYR A 215 12.78 13.39 10.63
N HIS A 216 13.77 14.26 10.71
CA HIS A 216 14.33 14.95 9.53
C HIS A 216 15.09 13.98 8.62
N ASP A 217 15.85 13.04 9.21
CA ASP A 217 16.53 11.98 8.45
C ASP A 217 15.52 11.13 7.67
N LEU A 218 14.34 10.87 8.28
CA LEU A 218 13.27 10.11 7.62
C LEU A 218 12.59 10.89 6.49
N ILE A 219 12.45 12.21 6.62
CA ILE A 219 11.95 13.07 5.54
C ILE A 219 12.89 12.97 4.33
N GLU A 220 14.20 13.07 4.54
CA GLU A 220 15.20 12.95 3.46
C GLU A 220 15.21 11.54 2.86
N LEU A 221 15.11 10.51 3.71
CA LEU A 221 15.01 9.12 3.27
C LEU A 221 13.76 8.90 2.38
N THR A 222 12.63 9.45 2.78
CA THR A 222 11.37 9.35 2.05
C THR A 222 11.45 10.01 0.67
N GLU A 223 11.97 11.23 0.58
CA GLU A 223 12.20 11.91 -0.71
C GLU A 223 13.12 11.08 -1.62
N SER A 224 14.24 10.59 -1.07
CA SER A 224 15.19 9.76 -1.80
C SER A 224 14.58 8.44 -2.28
N LEU A 225 13.76 7.80 -1.44
CA LEU A 225 13.07 6.55 -1.77
C LEU A 225 12.10 6.76 -2.96
N PHE A 226 11.19 7.73 -2.87
CA PHE A 226 10.21 7.97 -3.94
C PHE A 226 10.86 8.36 -5.26
N ARG A 227 11.90 9.19 -5.21
CA ARG A 227 12.68 9.56 -6.40
C ARG A 227 13.36 8.34 -7.04
N THR A 228 14.00 7.51 -6.23
CA THR A 228 14.69 6.30 -6.70
C THR A 228 13.71 5.32 -7.30
N LEU A 229 12.59 5.04 -6.62
CA LEU A 229 11.57 4.11 -7.11
C LEU A 229 10.95 4.58 -8.42
N ALA A 230 10.62 5.87 -8.56
CA ALA A 230 10.08 6.40 -9.79
C ALA A 230 11.06 6.23 -10.96
N GLN A 231 12.33 6.53 -10.74
CA GLN A 231 13.36 6.38 -11.77
C GLN A 231 13.64 4.92 -12.13
N GLU A 232 13.76 4.03 -11.16
CA GLU A 232 14.08 2.61 -11.40
C GLU A 232 12.93 1.80 -11.97
N VAL A 233 11.70 2.06 -11.48
CA VAL A 233 10.52 1.27 -11.87
C VAL A 233 9.84 1.81 -13.13
N LEU A 234 9.74 3.14 -13.26
CA LEU A 234 9.02 3.81 -14.36
C LEU A 234 9.95 4.46 -15.39
N GLY A 235 11.25 4.60 -15.10
CA GLY A 235 12.22 5.28 -15.95
C GLY A 235 12.07 6.81 -15.97
N THR A 236 11.30 7.39 -15.05
CA THR A 236 11.04 8.83 -14.97
C THR A 236 10.70 9.22 -13.53
N THR A 237 11.08 10.44 -13.11
CA THR A 237 10.65 10.99 -11.82
C THR A 237 9.24 11.59 -11.84
N LYS A 238 8.65 11.73 -13.04
CA LYS A 238 7.29 12.27 -13.21
C LYS A 238 6.27 11.15 -13.24
N VAL A 239 5.38 11.13 -12.26
CA VAL A 239 4.35 10.11 -12.10
C VAL A 239 2.97 10.73 -12.33
N THR A 240 2.21 10.16 -13.27
CA THR A 240 0.85 10.59 -13.56
C THR A 240 -0.14 9.81 -12.71
N TYR A 241 -1.03 10.53 -12.03
CA TYR A 241 -2.12 9.97 -11.26
C TYR A 241 -3.40 10.78 -11.47
N GLY A 242 -4.38 10.19 -12.15
CA GLY A 242 -5.57 10.92 -12.61
C GLY A 242 -5.20 12.11 -13.50
N GLU A 243 -5.63 13.28 -13.11
CA GLU A 243 -5.34 14.55 -13.82
C GLU A 243 -4.05 15.21 -13.33
N HIS A 244 -3.39 14.65 -12.31
CA HIS A 244 -2.22 15.24 -11.66
C HIS A 244 -0.93 14.59 -12.17
N VAL A 245 0.15 15.37 -12.16
CA VAL A 245 1.51 14.90 -12.37
C VAL A 245 2.33 15.27 -11.15
N PHE A 246 2.93 14.27 -10.52
CA PHE A 246 3.85 14.42 -9.40
C PHE A 246 5.30 14.33 -9.91
N ASP A 247 6.13 15.29 -9.55
CA ASP A 247 7.55 15.30 -9.94
C ASP A 247 8.44 15.02 -8.72
N PHE A 248 8.75 13.75 -8.50
CA PHE A 248 9.63 13.31 -7.41
C PHE A 248 11.11 13.71 -7.61
N GLY A 249 11.45 14.32 -8.75
CA GLY A 249 12.76 14.92 -8.96
C GLY A 249 12.96 16.25 -8.25
N LYS A 250 11.85 16.88 -7.80
CA LYS A 250 11.86 18.15 -7.07
C LYS A 250 11.82 17.92 -5.56
N PRO A 251 12.28 18.89 -4.74
CA PRO A 251 12.04 18.88 -3.30
C PRO A 251 10.53 18.86 -3.00
N PHE A 252 10.13 18.12 -1.97
CA PHE A 252 8.74 18.06 -1.53
C PHE A 252 8.41 19.26 -0.64
N GLU A 253 7.15 19.69 -0.66
CA GLU A 253 6.70 20.76 0.21
C GLU A 253 6.74 20.33 1.68
N LYS A 254 7.08 21.25 2.59
CA LYS A 254 7.06 21.02 4.04
C LYS A 254 6.25 22.13 4.67
N LEU A 255 5.22 21.76 5.41
CA LEU A 255 4.35 22.66 6.15
C LEU A 255 4.13 22.09 7.55
N THR A 256 3.99 22.98 8.52
CA THR A 256 3.38 22.58 9.79
C THR A 256 1.87 22.38 9.61
N MET A 257 1.24 21.62 10.49
CA MET A 257 -0.22 21.44 10.48
C MET A 257 -0.95 22.80 10.49
N ARG A 258 -0.48 23.75 11.28
CA ARG A 258 -1.05 25.09 11.38
C ARG A 258 -0.86 25.91 10.11
N GLU A 259 0.31 25.84 9.47
CA GLU A 259 0.55 26.48 8.17
C GLU A 259 -0.35 25.90 7.08
N ALA A 260 -0.59 24.59 7.09
CA ALA A 260 -1.51 23.96 6.15
C ALA A 260 -2.96 24.44 6.37
N ILE A 261 -3.44 24.50 7.61
CA ILE A 261 -4.75 25.07 7.93
C ILE A 261 -4.84 26.52 7.40
N LYS A 262 -3.84 27.37 7.68
CA LYS A 262 -3.81 28.76 7.23
C LYS A 262 -3.77 28.89 5.71
N LYS A 263 -3.03 28.03 5.04
CA LYS A 263 -2.90 28.00 3.58
C LYS A 263 -4.23 27.72 2.88
N TYR A 264 -4.98 26.74 3.37
CA TYR A 264 -6.22 26.29 2.74
C TYR A 264 -7.49 26.91 3.32
N ARG A 265 -7.38 27.56 4.49
CA ARG A 265 -8.43 28.36 5.11
C ARG A 265 -7.84 29.71 5.62
N PRO A 266 -7.56 30.67 4.72
CA PRO A 266 -6.86 31.90 5.06
C PRO A 266 -7.57 32.79 6.09
N GLU A 267 -8.90 32.67 6.22
CA GLU A 267 -9.72 33.40 7.18
C GLU A 267 -9.57 32.91 8.63
N THR A 268 -8.96 31.74 8.85
CA THR A 268 -8.76 31.21 10.21
C THR A 268 -7.84 32.13 11.01
N ASP A 269 -8.29 32.58 12.18
CA ASP A 269 -7.40 33.20 13.14
C ASP A 269 -6.55 32.15 13.82
N MET A 270 -5.23 32.26 13.72
CA MET A 270 -4.32 31.24 14.27
C MET A 270 -4.35 31.20 15.80
N ALA A 271 -4.78 32.30 16.46
CA ALA A 271 -4.98 32.34 17.90
C ALA A 271 -6.16 31.46 18.36
N ASP A 272 -7.14 31.23 17.49
CA ASP A 272 -8.27 30.34 17.80
C ASP A 272 -7.81 28.90 17.99
N LEU A 273 -6.71 28.49 17.33
CA LEU A 273 -6.14 27.14 17.46
C LEU A 273 -5.33 26.94 18.76
N ASP A 274 -5.14 27.97 19.55
CA ASP A 274 -4.50 27.93 20.87
C ASP A 274 -5.50 27.92 22.03
N ASN A 275 -6.80 28.08 21.72
CA ASN A 275 -7.87 28.10 22.71
C ASN A 275 -8.91 27.04 22.45
N PHE A 276 -9.19 26.23 23.46
CA PHE A 276 -10.12 25.10 23.34
C PHE A 276 -11.52 25.52 22.86
N ASP A 277 -12.12 26.56 23.47
CA ASP A 277 -13.48 26.98 23.14
C ASP A 277 -13.55 27.59 21.74
N ALA A 278 -12.54 28.37 21.34
CA ALA A 278 -12.44 28.94 20.01
C ALA A 278 -12.21 27.88 18.93
N ALA A 279 -11.28 26.95 19.14
CA ALA A 279 -11.04 25.82 18.23
C ALA A 279 -12.27 24.94 18.09
N LYS A 280 -12.98 24.66 19.19
CA LYS A 280 -14.23 23.92 19.17
C LYS A 280 -15.30 24.65 18.35
N ALA A 281 -15.49 25.96 18.57
CA ALA A 281 -16.43 26.75 17.80
C ALA A 281 -16.09 26.78 16.31
N LEU A 282 -14.80 26.89 15.96
CA LEU A 282 -14.32 26.78 14.59
C LEU A 282 -14.64 25.41 13.97
N ALA A 283 -14.32 24.30 14.66
CA ALA A 283 -14.61 22.94 14.23
C ALA A 283 -16.11 22.73 13.96
N GLU A 284 -16.96 23.14 14.90
CA GLU A 284 -18.41 23.07 14.77
C GLU A 284 -18.94 23.92 13.59
N SER A 285 -18.32 25.07 13.33
CA SER A 285 -18.69 25.98 12.22
C SER A 285 -18.42 25.37 10.83
N ILE A 286 -17.50 24.40 10.74
CA ILE A 286 -17.16 23.68 9.50
C ILE A 286 -17.78 22.30 9.43
N GLY A 287 -18.68 21.96 10.37
CA GLY A 287 -19.46 20.73 10.36
C GLY A 287 -18.87 19.55 11.14
N ILE A 288 -17.78 19.77 11.90
CA ILE A 288 -17.18 18.76 12.75
C ILE A 288 -17.99 18.64 14.05
N THR A 289 -18.36 17.41 14.41
CA THR A 289 -18.99 17.13 15.71
C THR A 289 -17.88 16.87 16.72
N VAL A 290 -17.70 17.78 17.68
CA VAL A 290 -16.66 17.65 18.70
C VAL A 290 -17.15 16.73 19.83
N GLU A 291 -16.43 15.67 20.09
CA GLU A 291 -16.71 14.73 21.16
C GLU A 291 -16.24 15.27 22.53
N LYS A 292 -16.89 14.80 23.61
CA LYS A 292 -16.57 15.28 24.96
C LYS A 292 -15.18 14.85 25.45
N SER A 293 -14.65 13.79 24.90
CA SER A 293 -13.34 13.24 25.22
C SER A 293 -12.17 13.94 24.51
N TRP A 294 -12.47 14.78 23.51
CA TRP A 294 -11.43 15.45 22.71
C TRP A 294 -10.80 16.60 23.44
N GLY A 295 -9.47 16.65 23.47
CA GLY A 295 -8.71 17.82 23.85
C GLY A 295 -8.46 18.77 22.67
N LEU A 296 -7.70 19.82 22.93
CA LEU A 296 -7.39 20.86 21.93
C LEU A 296 -6.62 20.26 20.73
N GLY A 297 -5.63 19.40 21.00
CA GLY A 297 -4.81 18.78 19.95
C GLY A 297 -5.64 17.96 18.98
N ARG A 298 -6.58 17.15 19.50
CA ARG A 298 -7.49 16.37 18.66
C ARG A 298 -8.38 17.27 17.80
N ILE A 299 -8.95 18.33 18.37
CA ILE A 299 -9.78 19.27 17.63
C ILE A 299 -9.00 19.96 16.49
N VAL A 300 -7.76 20.38 16.74
CA VAL A 300 -6.90 21.01 15.70
C VAL A 300 -6.57 20.02 14.59
N THR A 301 -6.34 18.75 14.94
CA THR A 301 -6.10 17.68 13.93
C THR A 301 -7.33 17.47 13.06
N GLU A 302 -8.52 17.37 13.64
CA GLU A 302 -9.76 17.21 12.87
C GLU A 302 -10.05 18.43 11.97
N ILE A 303 -9.73 19.66 12.42
CA ILE A 303 -9.80 20.85 11.57
C ILE A 303 -8.85 20.73 10.38
N PHE A 304 -7.61 20.29 10.61
CA PHE A 304 -6.64 20.06 9.53
C PHE A 304 -7.15 19.02 8.53
N ASP A 305 -7.64 17.89 8.99
CA ASP A 305 -8.16 16.80 8.15
C ASP A 305 -9.30 17.30 7.25
N GLU A 306 -10.23 18.10 7.81
CA GLU A 306 -11.37 18.64 7.08
C GLU A 306 -10.97 19.71 6.05
N VAL A 307 -10.08 20.65 6.42
CA VAL A 307 -9.81 21.83 5.59
C VAL A 307 -8.58 21.71 4.69
N ALA A 308 -7.63 20.85 5.01
CA ALA A 308 -6.33 20.82 4.34
C ALA A 308 -6.01 19.50 3.64
N GLU A 309 -6.30 18.32 4.23
CA GLU A 309 -5.84 17.02 3.75
C GLU A 309 -6.15 16.80 2.26
N ALA A 310 -7.43 16.99 1.87
CA ALA A 310 -7.88 16.77 0.50
C ALA A 310 -7.21 17.68 -0.53
N HIS A 311 -6.60 18.78 -0.10
CA HIS A 311 -5.92 19.76 -0.93
C HIS A 311 -4.41 19.52 -1.07
N LEU A 312 -3.84 18.61 -0.30
CA LEU A 312 -2.42 18.24 -0.37
C LEU A 312 -2.13 17.36 -1.60
N ILE A 313 -2.27 17.94 -2.78
CA ILE A 313 -2.16 17.21 -4.06
C ILE A 313 -0.71 16.86 -4.38
N GLN A 314 0.20 17.84 -4.34
CA GLN A 314 1.63 17.59 -4.58
C GLN A 314 2.28 16.94 -3.36
N PRO A 315 3.40 16.21 -3.53
CA PRO A 315 4.11 15.58 -2.41
C PRO A 315 4.42 16.60 -1.31
N THR A 316 3.83 16.41 -0.12
CA THR A 316 3.88 17.35 1.00
C THR A 316 4.09 16.61 2.31
N PHE A 317 5.03 17.07 3.12
CA PHE A 317 5.16 16.68 4.52
C PHE A 317 4.42 17.67 5.41
N ILE A 318 3.60 17.14 6.31
CA ILE A 318 2.97 17.92 7.38
C ILE A 318 3.65 17.56 8.68
N THR A 319 4.11 18.56 9.42
CA THR A 319 4.85 18.40 10.67
C THR A 319 4.10 19.03 11.86
N GLU A 320 4.67 18.91 13.05
CA GLU A 320 4.15 19.50 14.29
C GLU A 320 2.77 18.99 14.69
N TYR A 321 2.61 17.66 14.66
CA TYR A 321 1.41 17.00 15.17
C TYR A 321 1.30 17.17 16.68
N PRO A 322 0.08 17.42 17.21
CA PRO A 322 -0.14 17.50 18.66
C PRO A 322 0.28 16.21 19.40
N ALA A 323 0.84 16.38 20.59
CA ALA A 323 1.24 15.25 21.44
C ALA A 323 0.05 14.37 21.84
N GLU A 324 -1.13 14.97 22.00
CA GLU A 324 -2.38 14.28 22.33
C GLU A 324 -2.74 13.17 21.32
N VAL A 325 -2.50 13.40 20.03
CA VAL A 325 -2.79 12.44 18.95
C VAL A 325 -1.57 11.61 18.51
N SER A 326 -0.48 11.67 19.26
CA SER A 326 0.80 11.07 18.89
C SER A 326 1.41 10.26 20.05
N PRO A 327 0.74 9.18 20.50
CA PRO A 327 1.09 8.50 21.77
C PRO A 327 2.44 7.78 21.78
N LEU A 328 3.06 7.56 20.62
CA LEU A 328 4.33 6.85 20.47
C LEU A 328 5.47 7.76 20.00
N ALA A 329 5.16 9.03 19.68
CA ALA A 329 6.13 9.99 19.19
C ALA A 329 6.75 10.83 20.32
N ARG A 330 8.03 11.17 20.17
CA ARG A 330 8.74 12.06 21.09
C ARG A 330 8.16 13.47 21.05
N ARG A 331 7.96 14.08 22.21
CA ARG A 331 7.62 15.50 22.33
C ARG A 331 8.78 16.36 21.81
N ASN A 332 8.44 17.46 21.18
CA ASN A 332 9.44 18.45 20.78
C ASN A 332 10.06 19.10 22.03
N ASP A 333 11.39 19.25 22.03
CA ASP A 333 12.13 19.76 23.21
C ASP A 333 11.85 21.25 23.52
N VAL A 334 11.40 22.02 22.52
CA VAL A 334 11.10 23.46 22.68
C VAL A 334 9.62 23.68 22.98
N ASN A 335 8.75 22.95 22.30
CA ASN A 335 7.30 23.02 22.49
C ASN A 335 6.73 21.61 22.77
N PRO A 336 6.57 21.22 24.04
CA PRO A 336 6.12 19.87 24.40
C PRO A 336 4.64 19.56 24.07
N GLU A 337 3.87 20.53 23.60
CA GLU A 337 2.49 20.33 23.13
C GLU A 337 2.44 19.66 21.75
N ILE A 338 3.54 19.72 20.99
CA ILE A 338 3.71 19.06 19.71
C ILE A 338 4.74 17.94 19.78
N THR A 339 4.77 17.11 18.76
CA THR A 339 5.73 16.01 18.60
C THR A 339 6.62 16.20 17.39
N ASP A 340 7.79 15.61 17.41
CA ASP A 340 8.72 15.48 16.28
C ASP A 340 8.21 14.40 15.31
N ARG A 341 7.07 14.68 14.67
CA ARG A 341 6.30 13.79 13.79
C ARG A 341 5.97 14.48 12.49
N PHE A 342 5.94 13.69 11.43
CA PHE A 342 5.37 14.10 10.15
C PHE A 342 4.44 13.05 9.59
N GLU A 343 3.50 13.50 8.78
CA GLU A 343 2.81 12.66 7.82
C GLU A 343 3.13 13.11 6.40
N PHE A 344 3.15 12.17 5.47
CA PHE A 344 3.48 12.40 4.08
C PHE A 344 2.26 12.19 3.19
N PHE A 345 1.89 13.24 2.47
CA PHE A 345 0.69 13.29 1.63
C PHE A 345 1.04 13.40 0.15
N ILE A 346 0.29 12.67 -0.68
CA ILE A 346 0.28 12.82 -2.14
C ILE A 346 -1.14 12.57 -2.64
N GLY A 347 -1.63 13.48 -3.51
CA GLY A 347 -2.94 13.32 -4.13
C GLY A 347 -4.10 13.38 -3.13
N GLY A 348 -3.98 14.22 -2.08
CA GLY A 348 -4.96 14.36 -1.01
C GLY A 348 -5.09 13.11 -0.15
N ARG A 349 -4.00 12.38 0.08
CA ARG A 349 -4.00 11.14 0.87
C ARG A 349 -2.69 10.98 1.60
N GLU A 350 -2.75 10.57 2.86
CA GLU A 350 -1.61 10.09 3.62
C GLU A 350 -1.03 8.85 2.95
N ILE A 351 0.28 8.86 2.75
CA ILE A 351 1.07 7.75 2.19
C ILE A 351 1.97 7.13 3.25
N GLY A 352 2.43 7.93 4.19
CA GLY A 352 3.29 7.49 5.27
C GLY A 352 3.25 8.41 6.47
N ASN A 353 3.69 7.88 7.60
CA ASN A 353 3.75 8.54 8.89
C ASN A 353 5.06 8.18 9.58
N GLY A 354 5.80 9.17 10.04
CA GLY A 354 7.09 8.96 10.68
C GLY A 354 7.36 9.97 11.78
N PHE A 355 8.17 9.56 12.76
CA PHE A 355 8.48 10.41 13.90
C PHE A 355 9.79 10.00 14.57
N SER A 356 10.35 10.93 15.35
CA SER A 356 11.32 10.59 16.39
C SER A 356 10.61 9.81 17.48
N GLU A 357 11.13 8.63 17.83
CA GLU A 357 10.47 7.70 18.73
C GLU A 357 10.51 8.21 20.18
N LEU A 358 9.41 8.03 20.89
CA LEU A 358 9.39 8.20 22.34
C LEU A 358 10.24 7.11 22.96
N ASN A 359 11.33 7.50 23.63
CA ASN A 359 12.26 6.60 24.31
C ASN A 359 12.34 6.82 25.82
N ASP A 360 11.47 7.65 26.38
CA ASP A 360 11.26 7.81 27.82
C ASP A 360 10.23 6.79 28.28
N ALA A 361 10.65 5.81 29.09
CA ALA A 361 9.80 4.73 29.56
C ALA A 361 8.67 5.22 30.49
N GLU A 362 8.92 6.26 31.30
CA GLU A 362 7.92 6.80 32.23
C GLU A 362 6.83 7.57 31.46
N ASP A 363 7.22 8.42 30.49
CA ASP A 363 6.26 9.12 29.60
C ASP A 363 5.46 8.11 28.77
N GLN A 364 6.11 7.06 28.24
CA GLN A 364 5.41 6.02 27.48
C GLN A 364 4.40 5.26 28.33
N ALA A 365 4.75 4.91 29.54
CA ALA A 365 3.84 4.24 30.47
C ALA A 365 2.61 5.12 30.75
N GLN A 366 2.81 6.42 30.99
CA GLN A 366 1.71 7.35 31.22
C GLN A 366 0.79 7.46 29.98
N ARG A 367 1.36 7.57 28.78
CA ARG A 367 0.55 7.64 27.57
C ARG A 367 -0.24 6.36 27.28
N PHE A 368 0.30 5.19 27.63
CA PHE A 368 -0.47 3.95 27.57
C PHE A 368 -1.62 3.92 28.59
N LEU A 369 -1.43 4.47 29.78
CA LEU A 369 -2.52 4.60 30.76
C LEU A 369 -3.62 5.54 30.25
N ASP A 370 -3.25 6.63 29.59
CA ASP A 370 -4.20 7.57 28.97
C ASP A 370 -4.99 6.87 27.85
N GLN A 371 -4.33 6.01 27.03
CA GLN A 371 -4.99 5.20 26.00
C GLN A 371 -5.95 4.16 26.60
N VAL A 372 -5.58 3.51 27.69
CA VAL A 372 -6.47 2.58 28.41
C VAL A 372 -7.69 3.31 28.95
N ALA A 373 -7.50 4.51 29.52
CA ALA A 373 -8.61 5.33 29.99
C ALA A 373 -9.57 5.75 28.86
N ALA A 374 -9.03 6.10 27.68
CA ALA A 374 -9.84 6.38 26.49
C ALA A 374 -10.61 5.13 26.02
N LYS A 375 -9.98 3.96 26.05
CA LYS A 375 -10.61 2.68 25.72
C LYS A 375 -11.76 2.34 26.68
N ASP A 376 -11.57 2.53 27.98
CA ASP A 376 -12.60 2.32 28.99
C ASP A 376 -13.76 3.33 28.86
N ALA A 377 -13.48 4.50 28.28
CA ALA A 377 -14.49 5.49 27.92
C ALA A 377 -15.23 5.21 26.61
N GLY A 378 -14.86 4.14 25.88
CA GLY A 378 -15.55 3.67 24.68
C GLY A 378 -14.80 3.87 23.36
N ASP A 379 -13.55 4.27 23.39
CA ASP A 379 -12.70 4.33 22.19
C ASP A 379 -12.13 2.93 21.86
N ASP A 380 -12.82 2.21 20.96
CA ASP A 380 -12.43 0.85 20.55
C ASP A 380 -11.09 0.80 19.78
N GLU A 381 -10.58 1.93 19.32
CA GLU A 381 -9.33 2.04 18.56
C GLU A 381 -8.13 2.38 19.44
N ALA A 382 -8.37 2.80 20.69
CA ALA A 382 -7.31 3.12 21.64
C ALA A 382 -6.45 1.89 21.97
N MET A 383 -5.15 2.12 22.21
CA MET A 383 -4.17 1.08 22.47
C MET A 383 -4.33 0.42 23.84
N PHE A 384 -3.81 -0.80 23.93
CA PHE A 384 -3.64 -1.53 25.19
C PHE A 384 -2.34 -1.10 25.88
N TYR A 385 -2.27 -1.33 27.19
CA TYR A 385 -1.00 -1.23 27.94
C TYR A 385 -0.12 -2.43 27.63
N ASP A 386 1.08 -2.20 27.11
CA ASP A 386 2.08 -3.25 26.85
C ASP A 386 3.22 -3.10 27.86
N GLU A 387 3.14 -3.86 28.95
CA GLU A 387 4.12 -3.84 30.05
C GLU A 387 5.51 -4.31 29.57
N ASP A 388 5.57 -5.32 28.69
CA ASP A 388 6.83 -5.81 28.16
C ASP A 388 7.53 -4.77 27.27
N TYR A 389 6.76 -3.99 26.53
CA TYR A 389 7.31 -2.89 25.75
C TYR A 389 7.87 -1.76 26.64
N VAL A 390 7.16 -1.39 27.73
CA VAL A 390 7.66 -0.41 28.69
C VAL A 390 8.95 -0.92 29.34
N THR A 391 8.97 -2.18 29.75
CA THR A 391 10.19 -2.85 30.28
C THR A 391 11.33 -2.82 29.27
N ALA A 392 11.06 -3.04 27.98
CA ALA A 392 12.08 -2.92 26.94
C ALA A 392 12.65 -1.50 26.85
N LEU A 393 11.81 -0.47 26.97
CA LEU A 393 12.28 0.93 27.00
C LEU A 393 13.15 1.23 28.22
N GLU A 394 12.86 0.62 29.38
CA GLU A 394 13.69 0.74 30.58
C GLU A 394 15.12 0.16 30.39
N HIS A 395 15.30 -0.78 29.46
CA HIS A 395 16.62 -1.26 29.04
C HIS A 395 17.34 -0.29 28.10
N GLY A 396 16.69 0.74 27.61
CA GLY A 396 17.24 1.81 26.79
C GLY A 396 17.02 1.64 25.30
N LEU A 397 16.05 2.38 24.78
CA LEU A 397 15.93 2.63 23.33
C LEU A 397 16.83 3.82 22.98
N PRO A 398 17.84 3.66 22.11
CA PRO A 398 18.63 4.80 21.66
C PRO A 398 17.72 5.84 20.94
N PRO A 399 18.17 7.09 20.77
CA PRO A 399 17.48 8.02 19.90
C PRO A 399 17.19 7.34 18.56
N THR A 400 15.92 7.20 18.20
CA THR A 400 15.49 6.38 17.07
C THR A 400 14.42 7.14 16.30
N ALA A 401 14.44 7.00 14.98
CA ALA A 401 13.38 7.47 14.11
C ALA A 401 12.68 6.30 13.42
N GLY A 402 11.36 6.31 13.37
CA GLY A 402 10.53 5.28 12.76
C GLY A 402 9.59 5.83 11.70
N LEU A 403 9.35 5.04 10.66
CA LEU A 403 8.52 5.42 9.51
C LEU A 403 7.68 4.23 9.04
N GLY A 404 6.38 4.45 8.90
CA GLY A 404 5.45 3.55 8.23
C GLY A 404 5.04 4.09 6.85
N ILE A 405 5.09 3.27 5.81
CA ILE A 405 4.65 3.60 4.46
C ILE A 405 3.64 2.57 3.96
N GLY A 406 2.48 3.04 3.51
CA GLY A 406 1.45 2.20 2.89
C GLY A 406 1.85 1.75 1.49
N ILE A 407 2.30 0.50 1.35
CA ILE A 407 2.74 -0.05 0.06
C ILE A 407 1.62 -0.09 -0.96
N ASP A 408 0.41 -0.46 -0.55
CA ASP A 408 -0.73 -0.49 -1.48
C ASP A 408 -1.05 0.91 -2.02
N ARG A 409 -1.02 1.94 -1.16
CA ARG A 409 -1.22 3.35 -1.57
C ARG A 409 -0.11 3.83 -2.51
N MET A 410 1.16 3.49 -2.22
CA MET A 410 2.29 3.78 -3.10
C MET A 410 2.09 3.12 -4.48
N VAL A 411 1.73 1.85 -4.54
CA VAL A 411 1.48 1.14 -5.81
C VAL A 411 0.32 1.78 -6.57
N MET A 412 -0.74 2.23 -5.89
CA MET A 412 -1.84 2.96 -6.53
C MET A 412 -1.33 4.20 -7.28
N LEU A 413 -0.45 5.00 -6.65
CA LEU A 413 0.16 6.17 -7.29
C LEU A 413 0.99 5.79 -8.52
N PHE A 414 1.88 4.81 -8.41
CA PHE A 414 2.81 4.40 -9.46
C PHE A 414 2.13 3.68 -10.63
N THR A 415 0.91 3.18 -10.46
CA THR A 415 0.15 2.46 -11.49
C THR A 415 -1.09 3.20 -11.99
N ASN A 416 -1.28 4.44 -11.53
CA ASN A 416 -2.48 5.22 -11.82
C ASN A 416 -3.77 4.42 -11.52
N SER A 417 -3.82 3.83 -10.33
CA SER A 417 -4.95 3.03 -9.84
C SER A 417 -5.70 3.80 -8.76
N HIS A 418 -7.02 4.00 -8.94
CA HIS A 418 -7.81 4.85 -8.05
C HIS A 418 -8.46 4.11 -6.88
N THR A 419 -8.42 2.79 -6.89
CA THR A 419 -8.92 1.95 -5.81
C THR A 419 -7.89 0.93 -5.36
N ILE A 420 -7.80 0.71 -4.05
CA ILE A 420 -6.90 -0.28 -3.44
C ILE A 420 -7.14 -1.70 -3.97
N ARG A 421 -8.36 -2.01 -4.42
CA ARG A 421 -8.72 -3.30 -5.01
C ARG A 421 -8.03 -3.57 -6.34
N ASP A 422 -7.61 -2.54 -7.07
CA ASP A 422 -6.88 -2.71 -8.33
C ASP A 422 -5.44 -3.19 -8.09
N VAL A 423 -4.87 -2.90 -6.92
CA VAL A 423 -3.46 -3.19 -6.59
C VAL A 423 -3.28 -4.37 -5.64
N ILE A 424 -4.37 -4.94 -5.13
CA ILE A 424 -4.39 -6.18 -4.34
C ILE A 424 -4.92 -7.31 -5.24
N LEU A 425 -4.19 -8.43 -5.31
CA LEU A 425 -4.57 -9.55 -6.19
C LEU A 425 -5.96 -10.10 -5.84
N PHE A 426 -6.22 -10.36 -4.57
CA PHE A 426 -7.49 -10.86 -4.07
C PHE A 426 -7.97 -9.94 -2.93
N PRO A 427 -8.64 -8.81 -3.27
CA PRO A 427 -9.14 -7.89 -2.26
C PRO A 427 -10.33 -8.50 -1.51
N ALA A 428 -10.55 -8.01 -0.28
CA ALA A 428 -11.74 -8.35 0.47
C ALA A 428 -12.99 -7.83 -0.26
N MET A 429 -13.98 -8.70 -0.39
CA MET A 429 -15.24 -8.41 -1.08
C MET A 429 -16.43 -8.80 -0.19
N ARG A 430 -17.51 -8.04 -0.27
CA ARG A 430 -18.75 -8.44 0.38
C ARG A 430 -19.24 -9.77 -0.20
N PRO A 431 -19.82 -10.69 0.60
CA PRO A 431 -20.44 -11.91 0.07
C PRO A 431 -21.46 -11.57 -1.01
N VAL A 432 -21.55 -12.40 -2.04
CA VAL A 432 -22.66 -12.35 -3.01
C VAL A 432 -23.89 -12.87 -2.26
N LYS A 433 -24.96 -12.07 -2.24
CA LYS A 433 -26.24 -12.50 -1.67
C LYS A 433 -26.90 -13.51 -2.57
#